data_c9ffc340c47c58892c0cb338da08ea20
#
_entry.id   c9ffc340c47c58892c0cb338da08ea20
#
_cell.length_a   1.000
_cell.length_b   1.000
_cell.length_c   1.000
_cell.angle_alpha   90.00
_cell.angle_beta   90.00
_cell.angle_gamma   90.00
#
_symmetry.space_group_name_H-M   'P 1'
#
loop_
_entity.id
_entity.type
_entity.pdbx_description
1 polymer ?
#
loop_
_entity_poly.entity_id
_entity_poly.type
_entity_poly.pdbx_seq_one_letter_code
_entity_poly.pdbx_strand_id
1 'polypeptide(L)'
;PDFANSKEAITRDLTLVKDAGFTDIVVDVRPTCGDVLFKTSMVEQVKYQYAWTSTGYTKIDRTATWDYLQAFIDAARKLGLKVHAGINTFVGGNTMKNGTGMVYRDESKRAWTTQMSTAQGIVSIMDEAEPTKFLNPVNPEVQTFLCNLLRDLAKYDLDGIVLDRGR
;
A
#
# COMPACT_ATOMS: atom_id res chain seq x y z
N PRO A 1 -7.57 -10.61 5.45
CA PRO A 1 -8.06 -10.72 4.07
C PRO A 1 -9.55 -10.43 3.90
N ASP A 2 -10.38 -10.73 4.92
CA ASP A 2 -11.84 -10.55 4.84
C ASP A 2 -12.25 -9.10 4.64
N PHE A 3 -11.58 -8.14 5.24
CA PHE A 3 -11.99 -6.74 5.11
C PHE A 3 -11.72 -6.16 3.73
N ALA A 4 -10.89 -6.76 2.92
CA ALA A 4 -10.76 -6.32 1.52
C ALA A 4 -12.06 -6.53 0.74
N ASN A 5 -12.96 -7.39 1.22
CA ASN A 5 -14.22 -7.78 0.56
C ASN A 5 -15.46 -7.61 1.44
N SER A 6 -15.35 -7.31 2.75
CA SER A 6 -16.48 -7.22 3.68
C SER A 6 -16.37 -5.99 4.59
N LYS A 7 -17.38 -5.10 4.51
CA LYS A 7 -17.52 -3.95 5.43
C LYS A 7 -17.94 -4.40 6.82
N GLU A 8 -18.69 -5.48 6.92
CA GLU A 8 -19.12 -6.10 8.17
C GLU A 8 -17.92 -6.62 8.96
N ALA A 9 -16.95 -7.24 8.26
CA ALA A 9 -15.70 -7.70 8.85
C ALA A 9 -14.87 -6.51 9.39
N ILE A 10 -14.80 -5.39 8.66
CA ILE A 10 -14.16 -4.16 9.14
C ILE A 10 -14.79 -3.70 10.45
N THR A 11 -16.13 -3.58 10.48
CA THR A 11 -16.84 -3.11 11.67
C THR A 11 -16.62 -4.05 12.86
N ARG A 12 -16.76 -5.36 12.65
CA ARG A 12 -16.52 -6.37 13.67
C ARG A 12 -15.12 -6.25 14.29
N ASP A 13 -14.11 -6.19 13.45
CA ASP A 13 -12.72 -6.20 13.89
C ASP A 13 -12.34 -4.87 14.57
N LEU A 14 -12.85 -3.73 14.07
CA LEU A 14 -12.65 -2.44 14.72
C LEU A 14 -13.39 -2.33 16.08
N THR A 15 -14.52 -3.01 16.23
CA THR A 15 -15.19 -3.12 17.55
C THR A 15 -14.29 -3.84 18.56
N LEU A 16 -13.68 -4.97 18.16
CA LEU A 16 -12.71 -5.67 19.03
C LEU A 16 -11.51 -4.79 19.40
N VAL A 17 -10.98 -4.01 18.44
CA VAL A 17 -9.89 -3.05 18.69
C VAL A 17 -10.32 -1.99 19.70
N LYS A 18 -11.53 -1.44 19.56
CA LYS A 18 -12.08 -0.44 20.50
C LYS A 18 -12.28 -1.02 21.90
N ASP A 19 -12.87 -2.22 21.99
CA ASP A 19 -13.13 -2.91 23.25
C ASP A 19 -11.83 -3.28 23.98
N ALA A 20 -10.73 -3.50 23.23
CA ALA A 20 -9.39 -3.70 23.77
C ALA A 20 -8.72 -2.40 24.25
N GLY A 21 -9.39 -1.24 24.13
CA GLY A 21 -8.91 0.04 24.65
C GLY A 21 -8.03 0.87 23.70
N PHE A 22 -7.91 0.47 22.43
CA PHE A 22 -7.19 1.28 21.44
C PHE A 22 -7.96 2.55 21.09
N THR A 23 -7.24 3.62 20.80
CA THR A 23 -7.77 4.93 20.43
C THR A 23 -7.51 5.29 18.97
N ASP A 24 -6.52 4.65 18.38
CA ASP A 24 -6.03 4.93 17.04
C ASP A 24 -5.82 3.63 16.26
N ILE A 25 -5.99 3.71 14.93
CA ILE A 25 -5.65 2.63 14.00
C ILE A 25 -4.77 3.16 12.87
N VAL A 26 -3.88 2.32 12.36
CA VAL A 26 -3.16 2.56 11.11
C VAL A 26 -3.68 1.58 10.07
N VAL A 27 -4.21 2.10 8.97
CA VAL A 27 -4.72 1.31 7.84
C VAL A 27 -3.66 1.30 6.75
N ASP A 28 -3.08 0.13 6.43
CA ASP A 28 -2.16 0.01 5.30
C ASP A 28 -2.95 0.15 3.99
N VAL A 29 -2.73 1.26 3.31
CA VAL A 29 -3.42 1.59 2.05
C VAL A 29 -2.50 1.61 0.83
N ARG A 30 -1.21 1.35 1.02
CA ARG A 30 -0.25 1.13 -0.06
C ARG A 30 0.72 0.02 0.35
N PRO A 31 0.29 -1.25 0.21
CA PRO A 31 1.10 -2.40 0.60
C PRO A 31 2.33 -2.58 -0.30
N THR A 32 3.17 -3.54 0.06
CA THR A 32 4.46 -3.80 -0.62
C THR A 32 4.34 -4.28 -2.08
N CYS A 33 3.14 -4.51 -2.59
CA CYS A 33 2.90 -4.72 -4.02
C CYS A 33 3.02 -3.43 -4.86
N GLY A 34 3.04 -2.26 -4.22
CA GLY A 34 3.14 -0.95 -4.88
C GLY A 34 1.82 -0.38 -5.39
N ASP A 35 0.73 -1.15 -5.34
CA ASP A 35 -0.63 -0.71 -5.65
C ASP A 35 -1.33 -0.12 -4.42
N VAL A 36 -2.52 0.45 -4.59
CA VAL A 36 -3.19 1.19 -3.52
C VAL A 36 -4.57 0.64 -3.18
N LEU A 37 -5.07 1.00 -1.99
CA LEU A 37 -6.41 0.68 -1.46
C LEU A 37 -7.23 1.95 -1.15
N PHE A 38 -6.94 3.04 -1.87
CA PHE A 38 -7.71 4.29 -1.83
C PHE A 38 -7.86 4.84 -3.24
N LYS A 39 -8.82 5.72 -3.48
CA LYS A 39 -9.10 6.25 -4.82
C LYS A 39 -8.03 7.22 -5.28
N THR A 40 -7.37 6.89 -6.37
CA THR A 40 -6.46 7.73 -7.14
C THR A 40 -6.43 7.27 -8.59
N SER A 41 -6.12 8.14 -9.52
CA SER A 41 -5.88 7.80 -10.91
C SER A 41 -4.40 7.50 -11.22
N MET A 42 -3.50 7.69 -10.27
CA MET A 42 -2.06 7.61 -10.49
C MET A 42 -1.50 6.19 -10.39
N VAL A 43 -2.18 5.33 -9.63
CA VAL A 43 -1.74 3.95 -9.35
C VAL A 43 -2.94 3.03 -9.39
N GLU A 44 -2.74 1.79 -9.85
CA GLU A 44 -3.80 0.79 -9.86
C GLU A 44 -4.23 0.41 -8.44
N GLN A 45 -5.50 0.01 -8.35
CA GLN A 45 -6.03 -0.57 -7.12
C GLN A 45 -5.48 -1.98 -6.92
N VAL A 46 -5.24 -2.36 -5.66
CA VAL A 46 -4.90 -3.74 -5.29
C VAL A 46 -6.02 -4.67 -5.75
N LYS A 47 -5.69 -5.61 -6.63
CA LYS A 47 -6.63 -6.60 -7.20
C LYS A 47 -6.63 -7.90 -6.41
N TYR A 48 -5.54 -8.23 -5.76
CA TYR A 48 -5.38 -9.41 -4.92
C TYR A 48 -4.23 -9.21 -3.93
N GLN A 49 -4.20 -10.05 -2.92
CA GLN A 49 -3.06 -10.18 -2.01
C GLN A 49 -2.81 -11.65 -1.69
N TYR A 50 -1.62 -11.95 -1.20
CA TYR A 50 -1.30 -13.25 -0.64
C TYR A 50 -1.32 -13.17 0.88
N ALA A 51 -1.95 -14.13 1.51
CA ALA A 51 -2.01 -14.21 2.97
C ALA A 51 -1.81 -15.65 3.44
N TRP A 52 -1.25 -15.82 4.62
CA TRP A 52 -1.25 -17.08 5.33
C TRP A 52 -2.66 -17.35 5.86
N THR A 53 -3.20 -18.50 5.48
CA THR A 53 -4.50 -19.01 5.93
C THR A 53 -4.29 -20.38 6.57
N SER A 54 -5.35 -20.98 7.09
CA SER A 54 -5.32 -22.36 7.60
C SER A 54 -4.91 -23.39 6.54
N THR A 55 -5.06 -23.06 5.27
CA THR A 55 -4.68 -23.91 4.13
C THR A 55 -3.33 -23.55 3.50
N GLY A 56 -2.56 -22.65 4.15
CA GLY A 56 -1.26 -22.19 3.67
C GLY A 56 -1.28 -20.80 3.05
N TYR A 57 -0.25 -20.50 2.25
CA TYR A 57 -0.07 -19.20 1.60
C TYR A 57 -0.97 -19.10 0.36
N THR A 58 -2.09 -18.42 0.51
CA THR A 58 -3.20 -18.41 -0.45
C THR A 58 -3.38 -17.04 -1.09
N LYS A 59 -3.67 -17.03 -2.40
CA LYS A 59 -4.11 -15.83 -3.12
C LYS A 59 -5.55 -15.50 -2.74
N ILE A 60 -5.79 -14.26 -2.37
CA ILE A 60 -7.13 -13.75 -2.06
C ILE A 60 -7.41 -12.59 -3.00
N ASP A 61 -8.39 -12.75 -3.87
CA ASP A 61 -8.80 -11.72 -4.81
C ASP A 61 -9.67 -10.67 -4.11
N ARG A 62 -9.46 -9.40 -4.44
CA ARG A 62 -10.32 -8.32 -4.01
C ARG A 62 -11.46 -8.18 -5.02
N THR A 63 -12.67 -8.56 -4.61
CA THR A 63 -13.88 -8.46 -5.41
C THR A 63 -14.72 -7.22 -5.09
N ALA A 64 -14.43 -6.56 -3.97
CA ALA A 64 -15.11 -5.35 -3.54
C ALA A 64 -14.83 -4.17 -4.49
N THR A 65 -15.86 -3.43 -4.85
CA THR A 65 -15.81 -2.23 -5.71
C THR A 65 -15.86 -0.92 -4.93
N TRP A 66 -16.17 -0.99 -3.63
CA TRP A 66 -16.22 0.17 -2.74
C TRP A 66 -14.81 0.61 -2.32
N ASP A 67 -14.71 1.87 -1.90
CA ASP A 67 -13.47 2.47 -1.41
C ASP A 67 -13.08 1.86 -0.06
N TYR A 68 -11.94 1.16 -0.05
CA TYR A 68 -11.43 0.46 1.13
C TYR A 68 -11.12 1.42 2.29
N LEU A 69 -10.36 2.49 2.01
CA LEU A 69 -9.97 3.45 3.04
C LEU A 69 -11.20 4.17 3.61
N GLN A 70 -12.14 4.59 2.75
CA GLN A 70 -13.36 5.24 3.20
C GLN A 70 -14.19 4.32 4.11
N ALA A 71 -14.25 3.02 3.79
CA ALA A 71 -14.97 2.06 4.63
C ALA A 71 -14.37 1.92 6.04
N PHE A 72 -13.03 1.97 6.15
CA PHE A 72 -12.36 2.00 7.47
C PHE A 72 -12.65 3.30 8.22
N ILE A 73 -12.58 4.45 7.53
CA ILE A 73 -12.90 5.75 8.13
C ILE A 73 -14.34 5.76 8.68
N ASP A 74 -15.30 5.36 7.85
CA ASP A 74 -16.71 5.34 8.24
C ASP A 74 -16.99 4.46 9.46
N ALA A 75 -16.36 3.28 9.52
CA ALA A 75 -16.50 2.36 10.64
C ALA A 75 -15.79 2.86 11.91
N ALA A 76 -14.56 3.36 11.77
CA ALA A 76 -13.75 3.85 12.87
C ALA A 76 -14.38 5.10 13.53
N ARG A 77 -14.89 6.05 12.73
CA ARG A 77 -15.56 7.26 13.25
C ARG A 77 -16.78 6.93 14.12
N LYS A 78 -17.57 5.93 13.75
CA LYS A 78 -18.70 5.44 14.56
C LYS A 78 -18.28 4.91 15.93
N LEU A 79 -17.07 4.41 16.03
CA LEU A 79 -16.48 3.85 17.25
C LEU A 79 -15.61 4.86 18.04
N GLY A 80 -15.47 6.10 17.52
CA GLY A 80 -14.61 7.11 18.13
C GLY A 80 -13.13 6.75 18.07
N LEU A 81 -12.69 6.04 17.01
CA LEU A 81 -11.30 5.74 16.73
C LEU A 81 -10.72 6.78 15.75
N LYS A 82 -9.47 7.16 15.98
CA LYS A 82 -8.68 7.93 15.02
C LYS A 82 -8.13 7.02 13.93
N VAL A 83 -8.03 7.57 12.70
CA VAL A 83 -7.58 6.81 11.54
C VAL A 83 -6.35 7.45 10.91
N HIS A 84 -5.28 6.68 10.82
CA HIS A 84 -4.07 7.05 10.12
C HIS A 84 -3.91 6.14 8.90
N ALA A 85 -3.56 6.72 7.75
CA ALA A 85 -3.25 5.95 6.56
C ALA A 85 -1.77 5.58 6.54
N GLY A 86 -1.45 4.29 6.48
CA GLY A 86 -0.08 3.79 6.30
C GLY A 86 0.24 3.57 4.82
N ILE A 87 1.38 4.05 4.37
CA ILE A 87 1.88 3.80 3.01
C ILE A 87 3.33 3.34 3.05
N ASN A 88 3.67 2.34 2.23
CA ASN A 88 5.05 1.98 1.92
C ASN A 88 5.60 2.97 0.89
N THR A 89 6.20 4.06 1.36
CA THR A 89 6.43 5.32 0.62
C THR A 89 7.15 5.13 -0.71
N PHE A 90 8.31 4.47 -0.69
CA PHE A 90 9.14 4.30 -1.88
C PHE A 90 8.99 2.95 -2.56
N VAL A 91 7.95 2.19 -2.29
CA VAL A 91 7.73 0.93 -3.00
C VAL A 91 7.15 1.19 -4.40
N GLY A 92 7.87 0.81 -5.45
CA GLY A 92 7.44 0.87 -6.85
C GLY A 92 6.81 -0.42 -7.36
N GLY A 93 7.14 -1.54 -6.71
CA GLY A 93 6.63 -2.87 -7.07
C GLY A 93 7.30 -4.00 -6.30
N ASN A 94 6.91 -5.24 -6.62
CA ASN A 94 7.44 -6.44 -5.99
C ASN A 94 7.53 -7.58 -7.03
N THR A 95 8.56 -8.44 -6.91
CA THR A 95 8.78 -9.59 -7.82
C THR A 95 7.73 -10.69 -7.68
N MET A 96 6.92 -10.66 -6.63
CA MET A 96 5.92 -11.72 -6.39
C MET A 96 5.02 -11.93 -7.61
N LYS A 97 4.88 -13.22 -8.00
CA LYS A 97 3.94 -13.66 -9.04
C LYS A 97 4.09 -12.90 -10.38
N ASN A 98 5.30 -12.88 -10.91
CA ASN A 98 5.69 -12.26 -12.19
C ASN A 98 5.73 -10.72 -12.16
N GLY A 99 5.82 -10.13 -10.98
CA GLY A 99 5.92 -8.70 -10.78
C GLY A 99 4.58 -8.00 -10.57
N THR A 100 4.53 -7.14 -9.56
CA THR A 100 3.40 -6.27 -9.24
C THR A 100 3.88 -4.84 -9.13
N GLY A 101 2.96 -3.89 -9.20
CA GLY A 101 3.27 -2.47 -9.07
C GLY A 101 3.64 -1.80 -10.38
N MET A 102 3.80 -0.49 -10.32
CA MET A 102 3.96 0.37 -11.48
C MET A 102 5.22 0.09 -12.30
N VAL A 103 6.33 -0.27 -11.65
CA VAL A 103 7.61 -0.52 -12.30
C VAL A 103 7.66 -1.81 -13.13
N TYR A 104 6.67 -2.69 -12.96
CA TYR A 104 6.48 -3.90 -13.77
C TYR A 104 5.45 -3.71 -14.88
N ARG A 105 4.51 -2.80 -14.71
CA ARG A 105 3.46 -2.53 -15.71
C ARG A 105 3.85 -1.48 -16.74
N ASP A 106 4.70 -0.54 -16.35
CA ASP A 106 5.16 0.56 -17.21
C ASP A 106 6.70 0.56 -17.25
N GLU A 107 7.28 0.15 -18.36
CA GLU A 107 8.72 0.05 -18.52
C GLU A 107 9.42 1.41 -18.35
N SER A 108 8.76 2.52 -18.69
CA SER A 108 9.30 3.86 -18.46
C SER A 108 9.55 4.16 -16.98
N LYS A 109 8.80 3.52 -16.07
CA LYS A 109 8.94 3.66 -14.62
C LYS A 109 10.12 2.87 -14.03
N ARG A 110 10.75 1.99 -14.81
CA ARG A 110 12.00 1.33 -14.39
C ARG A 110 13.10 2.36 -14.11
N ALA A 111 13.15 3.45 -14.87
CA ALA A 111 14.09 4.56 -14.65
C ALA A 111 13.86 5.30 -13.30
N TRP A 112 12.71 5.09 -12.67
CA TRP A 112 12.40 5.67 -11.35
C TRP A 112 12.97 4.87 -10.20
N THR A 113 13.48 3.65 -10.45
CA THR A 113 13.95 2.75 -9.39
C THR A 113 15.33 3.12 -8.88
N THR A 114 15.63 2.67 -7.67
CA THR A 114 16.96 2.82 -7.06
C THR A 114 17.99 1.99 -7.80
N GLN A 115 19.24 2.37 -7.64
CA GLN A 115 20.41 1.58 -8.04
C GLN A 115 21.07 0.98 -6.79
N MET A 116 21.71 -0.14 -6.97
CA MET A 116 22.47 -0.85 -5.93
C MET A 116 23.94 -0.91 -6.31
N SER A 117 24.82 -0.70 -5.34
CA SER A 117 26.26 -0.96 -5.50
C SER A 117 26.53 -2.43 -5.22
N THR A 118 27.09 -3.13 -6.18
CA THR A 118 27.47 -4.55 -6.08
C THR A 118 28.97 -4.72 -6.37
N ALA A 119 29.49 -5.93 -6.20
CA ALA A 119 30.86 -6.25 -6.57
C ALA A 119 31.13 -6.10 -8.08
N GLN A 120 30.09 -6.14 -8.92
CA GLN A 120 30.15 -5.98 -10.36
C GLN A 120 29.94 -4.53 -10.81
N GLY A 121 29.72 -3.61 -9.88
CA GLY A 121 29.44 -2.20 -10.14
C GLY A 121 28.04 -1.75 -9.72
N ILE A 122 27.58 -0.63 -10.30
CA ILE A 122 26.25 -0.09 -10.03
C ILE A 122 25.25 -0.76 -10.97
N VAL A 123 24.22 -1.37 -10.40
CA VAL A 123 23.16 -2.09 -11.12
C VAL A 123 21.79 -1.57 -10.72
N SER A 124 20.79 -1.73 -11.60
CA SER A 124 19.40 -1.43 -11.25
C SER A 124 18.86 -2.43 -10.23
N ILE A 125 18.10 -1.97 -9.23
CA ILE A 125 17.38 -2.86 -8.33
C ILE A 125 16.43 -3.80 -9.08
N MET A 126 16.01 -3.43 -10.28
CA MET A 126 15.15 -4.28 -11.12
C MET A 126 15.83 -5.57 -11.56
N ASP A 127 17.16 -5.57 -11.64
CA ASP A 127 17.96 -6.70 -12.11
C ASP A 127 18.48 -7.57 -10.94
N GLU A 128 18.20 -7.16 -9.70
CA GLU A 128 18.63 -7.84 -8.49
C GLU A 128 17.55 -8.77 -7.90
N ALA A 129 17.99 -9.70 -7.05
CA ALA A 129 17.10 -10.64 -6.36
C ALA A 129 16.21 -10.00 -5.28
N GLU A 130 16.45 -8.72 -4.93
CA GLU A 130 15.62 -8.00 -3.95
C GLU A 130 14.15 -8.01 -4.37
N PRO A 131 13.25 -8.61 -3.56
CA PRO A 131 11.86 -8.77 -3.97
C PRO A 131 11.11 -7.45 -4.06
N THR A 132 11.42 -6.47 -3.21
CA THR A 132 10.78 -5.15 -3.23
C THR A 132 11.58 -4.19 -4.10
N LYS A 133 10.95 -3.66 -5.13
CA LYS A 133 11.56 -2.67 -6.02
C LYS A 133 11.28 -1.27 -5.53
N PHE A 134 12.33 -0.61 -5.02
CA PHE A 134 12.22 0.73 -4.45
C PHE A 134 12.41 1.82 -5.49
N LEU A 135 11.64 2.90 -5.33
CA LEU A 135 11.77 4.12 -6.10
C LEU A 135 12.93 4.97 -5.56
N ASN A 136 13.64 5.64 -6.45
CA ASN A 136 14.75 6.52 -6.11
C ASN A 136 14.25 7.86 -5.52
N PRO A 137 14.50 8.15 -4.23
CA PRO A 137 13.99 9.35 -3.57
C PRO A 137 14.56 10.67 -4.12
N VAL A 138 15.71 10.64 -4.79
CA VAL A 138 16.30 11.85 -5.40
C VAL A 138 15.82 12.11 -6.82
N ASN A 139 15.02 11.22 -7.41
CA ASN A 139 14.43 11.43 -8.72
C ASN A 139 13.27 12.45 -8.62
N PRO A 140 13.32 13.61 -9.34
CA PRO A 140 12.28 14.64 -9.25
C PRO A 140 10.88 14.16 -9.68
N GLU A 141 10.81 13.21 -10.63
CA GLU A 141 9.54 12.64 -11.07
C GLU A 141 8.92 11.78 -9.97
N VAL A 142 9.75 11.00 -9.24
CA VAL A 142 9.32 10.22 -8.07
C VAL A 142 8.81 11.16 -6.97
N GLN A 143 9.53 12.23 -6.69
CA GLN A 143 9.10 13.23 -5.69
C GLN A 143 7.75 13.84 -6.07
N THR A 144 7.59 14.25 -7.33
CA THR A 144 6.33 14.80 -7.86
C THR A 144 5.20 13.79 -7.76
N PHE A 145 5.45 12.54 -8.15
CA PHE A 145 4.49 11.44 -8.05
C PHE A 145 4.02 11.24 -6.60
N LEU A 146 4.96 11.12 -5.66
CA LEU A 146 4.63 10.90 -4.24
C LEU A 146 3.88 12.08 -3.63
N CYS A 147 4.27 13.32 -3.94
CA CYS A 147 3.54 14.51 -3.49
C CYS A 147 2.09 14.52 -4.00
N ASN A 148 1.87 14.14 -5.26
CA ASN A 148 0.53 14.07 -5.81
C ASN A 148 -0.29 12.92 -5.19
N LEU A 149 0.34 11.77 -4.94
CA LEU A 149 -0.29 10.64 -4.25
C LEU A 149 -0.74 11.03 -2.83
N LEU A 150 0.12 11.74 -2.10
CA LEU A 150 -0.20 12.26 -0.76
C LEU A 150 -1.33 13.31 -0.80
N ARG A 151 -1.40 14.15 -1.84
CA ARG A 151 -2.51 15.08 -2.03
C ARG A 151 -3.85 14.35 -2.24
N ASP A 152 -3.86 13.24 -2.96
CA ASP A 152 -5.08 12.43 -3.11
C ASP A 152 -5.47 11.78 -1.77
N LEU A 153 -4.48 11.30 -1.01
CA LEU A 153 -4.72 10.72 0.31
C LEU A 153 -5.24 11.77 1.31
N ALA A 154 -4.74 13.00 1.24
CA ALA A 154 -5.15 14.11 2.09
C ALA A 154 -6.60 14.60 1.84
N LYS A 155 -7.29 14.09 0.82
CA LYS A 155 -8.73 14.38 0.60
C LYS A 155 -9.63 13.56 1.53
N TYR A 156 -9.09 12.51 2.17
CA TYR A 156 -9.83 11.70 3.14
C TYR A 156 -9.80 12.34 4.53
N ASP A 157 -10.83 12.07 5.33
CA ASP A 157 -10.91 12.50 6.73
C ASP A 157 -9.98 11.63 7.61
N LEU A 158 -8.68 11.94 7.56
CA LEU A 158 -7.62 11.24 8.29
C LEU A 158 -7.10 12.09 9.45
N ASP A 159 -6.71 11.43 10.53
CA ASP A 159 -5.99 12.06 11.65
C ASP A 159 -4.48 12.14 11.39
N GLY A 160 -3.96 11.35 10.45
CA GLY A 160 -2.56 11.40 10.06
C GLY A 160 -2.19 10.43 8.93
N ILE A 161 -0.96 10.55 8.46
CA ILE A 161 -0.37 9.66 7.46
C ILE A 161 0.95 9.11 8.03
N VAL A 162 1.12 7.80 7.96
CA VAL A 162 2.35 7.09 8.35
C VAL A 162 3.13 6.77 7.09
N LEU A 163 4.33 7.34 6.97
CA LEU A 163 5.26 7.09 5.88
C LEU A 163 6.21 5.94 6.27
N ASP A 164 5.84 4.72 5.94
CA ASP A 164 6.69 3.56 6.15
C ASP A 164 7.64 3.36 4.95
N ARG A 165 8.74 2.61 5.17
CA ARG A 165 9.77 2.36 4.15
C ARG A 165 10.21 3.64 3.42
N GLY A 166 10.40 4.72 4.19
CA GLY A 166 10.83 6.04 3.72
C GLY A 166 12.36 6.16 3.52
N ARG A 167 13.05 5.05 3.35
CA ARG A 167 14.51 4.94 3.20
C ARG A 167 14.89 4.34 1.86
#